data_57644e73cf7ea4f2003f4c1a7117f3c2
#
_entry.id   57644e73cf7ea4f2003f4c1a7117f3c2
#
_cell.length_a   1.000
_cell.length_b   1.000
_cell.length_c   1.000
_cell.angle_alpha   90.00
_cell.angle_beta   90.00
_cell.angle_gamma   90.00
#
_symmetry.space_group_name_H-M   'P 1'
#
loop_
_entity.id
_entity.type
_entity.pdbx_description
1 polymer ?
#
loop_
_entity_poly.entity_id
_entity_poly.type
_entity_poly.pdbx_seq_one_letter_code
_entity_poly.pdbx_strand_id
1 'polypeptide(L)'
;MIRRKVLTGAGAALFGVTLAASAAPPSDRLAARSAQLPAGIEQLRLPQPLSMESGGIAVVDPALADATGRQEVIVRLRSPSVAKARGKSPAARIGHKETLKNEQSAFVSRASKSMKSMKKVASVQTVLNAVFLEVDAKDIPKLAADRDVVSVNRVKNYEMDLSETVPYIGATAVQNAGFDGTGVSIAVLDSGIDYTHAALGGGGTLADYEDAWGTSTADPRNTTRDGLFPTDKVVEGYDFVGEDWPNGPLAPDEDPIDFEGHGTHVADISGGLGGVAPGADLYAVKVCSAVSSSCSGIALIQGVEYASDPNGDGDPSDAVDIMNMSLGSVYGQSFDDDLALAVDNATALGILTVASAGNSSDKPYVTGTPAAAQTALSVAQTQVPSAFAPQYEVTAPAGIVGTYDAVFQAWSV
;
A
#
# COMPACT_ATOMS: atom_id res chain seq x y z
N MET A 1 -47.93 12.10 44.03
CA MET A 1 -48.32 10.67 44.25
C MET A 1 -48.47 10.01 42.90
N ILE A 2 -47.42 9.38 42.38
CA ILE A 2 -47.53 8.39 41.29
C ILE A 2 -46.51 7.32 41.59
N ARG A 3 -46.98 6.07 41.65
CA ARG A 3 -46.29 4.88 42.12
C ARG A 3 -45.30 4.36 41.06
N ARG A 4 -44.10 4.04 41.48
CA ARG A 4 -43.13 3.19 40.74
C ARG A 4 -43.65 1.75 40.75
N LYS A 5 -43.71 1.10 39.59
CA LYS A 5 -43.75 -0.35 39.47
C LYS A 5 -42.33 -0.84 39.15
N VAL A 6 -41.82 -1.68 40.03
CA VAL A 6 -40.61 -2.48 39.82
C VAL A 6 -41.05 -3.72 39.04
N LEU A 7 -40.38 -4.01 37.94
CA LEU A 7 -40.41 -5.35 37.33
C LEU A 7 -39.03 -5.99 37.56
N THR A 8 -39.08 -7.04 38.36
CA THR A 8 -37.99 -7.98 38.55
C THR A 8 -38.15 -9.12 37.54
N GLY A 9 -37.01 -9.54 36.96
CA GLY A 9 -36.83 -10.91 36.54
C GLY A 9 -36.48 -11.12 35.08
N ALA A 10 -35.27 -11.57 34.84
CA ALA A 10 -34.96 -12.85 34.23
C ALA A 10 -33.47 -12.86 33.78
N GLY A 11 -32.82 -13.93 34.15
CA GLY A 11 -31.42 -14.18 34.13
C GLY A 11 -30.78 -14.13 32.74
N ALA A 12 -29.60 -13.53 32.71
CA ALA A 12 -28.67 -13.71 31.63
C ALA A 12 -27.76 -14.89 31.98
N ALA A 13 -27.83 -15.94 31.19
CA ALA A 13 -26.86 -17.01 31.22
C ALA A 13 -25.57 -16.48 30.58
N LEU A 14 -24.50 -16.30 31.37
CA LEU A 14 -23.15 -16.08 30.88
C LEU A 14 -22.64 -17.40 30.27
N PHE A 15 -22.51 -17.45 28.96
CA PHE A 15 -21.63 -18.41 28.33
C PHE A 15 -20.21 -17.80 28.35
N GLY A 16 -19.41 -18.23 29.31
CA GLY A 16 -17.97 -17.95 29.33
C GLY A 16 -17.29 -18.80 28.26
N VAL A 17 -16.90 -18.19 27.18
CA VAL A 17 -15.91 -18.75 26.25
C VAL A 17 -14.57 -18.22 26.64
N THR A 18 -13.81 -19.01 27.39
CA THR A 18 -12.38 -18.77 27.60
C THR A 18 -11.63 -19.15 26.31
N LEU A 19 -11.35 -18.18 25.46
CA LEU A 19 -10.38 -18.33 24.38
C LEU A 19 -8.99 -18.06 25.00
N ALA A 20 -8.24 -19.14 25.23
CA ALA A 20 -6.80 -19.04 25.46
C ALA A 20 -6.15 -18.74 24.09
N ALA A 21 -5.74 -17.52 23.88
CA ALA A 21 -4.92 -17.16 22.73
C ALA A 21 -3.48 -17.66 22.99
N SER A 22 -3.14 -18.86 22.49
CA SER A 22 -1.74 -19.23 22.29
C SER A 22 -1.34 -18.71 20.91
N ALA A 23 -0.31 -17.85 20.88
CA ALA A 23 0.28 -17.42 19.63
C ALA A 23 0.90 -18.64 18.92
N ALA A 24 0.28 -19.08 17.83
CA ALA A 24 0.82 -20.12 16.97
C ALA A 24 1.92 -19.51 16.06
N PRO A 25 2.97 -20.28 15.71
CA PRO A 25 3.99 -19.82 14.79
C PRO A 25 3.38 -19.50 13.40
N PRO A 26 4.02 -18.61 12.60
CA PRO A 26 3.47 -18.10 11.34
C PRO A 26 3.00 -19.15 10.33
N SER A 27 3.66 -20.32 10.29
CA SER A 27 3.29 -21.44 9.42
C SER A 27 1.90 -22.04 9.70
N ASP A 28 1.42 -21.93 10.96
CA ASP A 28 0.13 -22.49 11.34
C ASP A 28 -1.02 -21.50 11.13
N ARG A 29 -0.71 -20.21 10.96
CA ARG A 29 -1.71 -19.15 10.69
C ARG A 29 -2.38 -19.32 9.32
N LEU A 30 -1.63 -19.73 8.30
CA LEU A 30 -2.16 -19.99 6.95
C LEU A 30 -3.06 -21.21 6.91
N ALA A 31 -2.75 -22.26 7.69
CA ALA A 31 -3.58 -23.47 7.78
C ALA A 31 -4.86 -23.24 8.62
N ALA A 32 -4.79 -22.41 9.68
CA ALA A 32 -5.93 -22.11 10.52
C ALA A 32 -6.97 -21.20 9.82
N ARG A 33 -6.53 -20.31 8.95
CA ARG A 33 -7.43 -19.39 8.20
C ARG A 33 -8.29 -20.11 7.15
N SER A 34 -7.84 -21.24 6.59
CA SER A 34 -8.64 -22.00 5.62
C SER A 34 -9.80 -22.78 6.26
N ALA A 35 -9.80 -22.95 7.59
CA ALA A 35 -10.77 -23.78 8.30
C ALA A 35 -11.96 -22.99 8.90
N GLN A 36 -11.98 -21.66 8.87
CA GLN A 36 -12.96 -20.84 9.59
C GLN A 36 -13.75 -19.82 8.75
N LEU A 37 -13.76 -19.98 7.41
CA LEU A 37 -14.66 -19.16 6.58
C LEU A 37 -16.11 -19.61 6.80
N PRO A 38 -17.07 -18.68 7.05
CA PRO A 38 -18.47 -19.02 7.18
C PRO A 38 -18.97 -19.79 5.95
N ALA A 39 -19.80 -20.82 6.18
CA ALA A 39 -20.44 -21.56 5.10
C ALA A 39 -21.28 -20.60 4.23
N GLY A 40 -20.88 -20.43 2.98
CA GLY A 40 -21.49 -19.48 2.04
C GLY A 40 -20.46 -18.63 1.28
N ILE A 41 -19.24 -18.46 1.80
CA ILE A 41 -18.15 -17.75 1.09
C ILE A 41 -17.50 -18.64 0.03
N GLU A 42 -17.66 -19.96 0.10
CA GLU A 42 -17.22 -20.88 -0.96
C GLU A 42 -17.84 -20.61 -2.35
N GLN A 43 -18.92 -19.83 -2.42
CA GLN A 43 -19.57 -19.48 -3.69
C GLN A 43 -19.04 -18.19 -4.32
N LEU A 44 -18.23 -17.41 -3.61
CA LEU A 44 -17.44 -16.32 -4.22
C LEU A 44 -16.20 -16.90 -4.90
N ARG A 45 -16.40 -17.79 -5.87
CA ARG A 45 -15.36 -18.03 -6.88
C ARG A 45 -15.22 -16.74 -7.66
N LEU A 46 -14.15 -16.00 -7.36
CA LEU A 46 -13.71 -14.94 -8.25
C LEU A 46 -13.71 -15.50 -9.68
N PRO A 47 -14.27 -14.78 -10.66
CA PRO A 47 -14.14 -15.18 -12.06
C PRO A 47 -12.66 -15.44 -12.28
N GLN A 48 -12.32 -16.63 -12.77
CA GLN A 48 -10.93 -16.93 -13.11
C GLN A 48 -10.45 -15.80 -14.03
N PRO A 49 -9.34 -15.10 -13.71
CA PRO A 49 -8.80 -14.13 -14.64
C PRO A 49 -8.72 -14.84 -15.99
N LEU A 50 -9.21 -14.19 -17.04
CA LEU A 50 -9.09 -14.69 -18.39
C LEU A 50 -7.62 -15.05 -18.56
N SER A 51 -7.29 -16.36 -18.58
CA SER A 51 -5.93 -16.81 -18.77
C SER A 51 -5.57 -16.42 -20.21
N MET A 52 -4.86 -15.31 -20.36
CA MET A 52 -4.24 -14.92 -21.63
C MET A 52 -3.03 -15.82 -21.90
N GLU A 53 -3.21 -17.14 -21.71
CA GLU A 53 -2.29 -18.18 -22.18
C GLU A 53 -2.56 -18.48 -23.65
N SER A 54 -2.43 -17.49 -24.49
CA SER A 54 -2.29 -17.72 -25.92
C SER A 54 -0.86 -17.33 -26.29
N GLY A 55 -0.16 -18.21 -27.01
CA GLY A 55 1.18 -17.95 -27.57
C GLY A 55 1.15 -16.83 -28.62
N GLY A 56 0.57 -15.69 -28.25
CA GLY A 56 0.39 -14.49 -29.05
C GLY A 56 1.50 -13.45 -28.81
N ILE A 57 1.49 -12.45 -29.64
CA ILE A 57 2.27 -11.21 -29.53
C ILE A 57 2.00 -10.58 -28.16
N ALA A 58 3.03 -10.04 -27.49
CA ALA A 58 2.88 -9.35 -26.22
C ALA A 58 1.86 -8.22 -26.32
N VAL A 59 1.01 -8.08 -25.30
CA VAL A 59 0.07 -6.97 -25.21
C VAL A 59 0.85 -5.70 -24.88
N VAL A 60 0.61 -4.62 -25.63
CA VAL A 60 1.21 -3.31 -25.36
C VAL A 60 0.08 -2.39 -24.91
N ASP A 61 0.31 -1.66 -23.81
CA ASP A 61 -0.61 -0.64 -23.31
C ASP A 61 -0.98 0.34 -24.45
N PRO A 62 -2.27 0.51 -24.77
CA PRO A 62 -2.70 1.45 -25.82
C PRO A 62 -2.16 2.87 -25.65
N ALA A 63 -1.97 3.34 -24.41
CA ALA A 63 -1.39 4.65 -24.13
C ALA A 63 0.05 4.81 -24.59
N LEU A 64 0.75 3.72 -24.88
CA LEU A 64 2.11 3.72 -25.42
C LEU A 64 2.15 3.80 -26.96
N ALA A 65 1.01 3.64 -27.65
CA ALA A 65 0.96 3.61 -29.12
C ALA A 65 1.42 4.93 -29.73
N ASP A 66 1.00 6.05 -29.13
CA ASP A 66 1.32 7.42 -29.58
C ASP A 66 2.36 8.10 -28.69
N ALA A 67 3.00 7.35 -27.78
CA ALA A 67 4.00 7.92 -26.88
C ALA A 67 5.24 8.35 -27.64
N THR A 68 5.89 9.42 -27.15
CA THR A 68 7.14 9.97 -27.68
C THR A 68 8.16 10.19 -26.57
N GLY A 69 9.45 10.25 -26.92
CA GLY A 69 10.50 10.48 -25.94
C GLY A 69 10.75 9.27 -25.01
N ARG A 70 11.25 9.54 -23.83
CA ARG A 70 11.54 8.54 -22.81
C ARG A 70 10.26 8.10 -22.11
N GLN A 71 10.10 6.79 -21.90
CA GLN A 71 8.96 6.19 -21.23
C GLN A 71 9.47 5.23 -20.15
N GLU A 72 8.82 5.25 -19.00
CA GLU A 72 8.94 4.21 -17.99
C GLU A 72 7.90 3.13 -18.26
N VAL A 73 8.37 1.90 -18.42
CA VAL A 73 7.50 0.76 -18.75
C VAL A 73 7.76 -0.41 -17.81
N ILE A 74 6.68 -1.12 -17.46
CA ILE A 74 6.74 -2.42 -16.82
C ILE A 74 6.63 -3.50 -17.90
N VAL A 75 7.63 -4.38 -17.95
CA VAL A 75 7.68 -5.52 -18.88
C VAL A 75 7.46 -6.79 -18.09
N ARG A 76 6.27 -7.39 -18.26
CA ARG A 76 5.97 -8.69 -17.64
C ARG A 76 6.51 -9.83 -18.50
N LEU A 77 7.16 -10.78 -17.83
CA LEU A 77 7.69 -11.98 -18.47
C LEU A 77 6.74 -13.18 -18.26
N ARG A 78 6.91 -14.19 -19.10
CA ARG A 78 5.98 -15.31 -19.27
C ARG A 78 5.95 -16.28 -18.10
N SER A 79 7.10 -16.52 -17.46
CA SER A 79 7.16 -17.45 -16.33
C SER A 79 6.31 -16.93 -15.16
N PRO A 80 5.57 -17.80 -14.46
CA PRO A 80 4.72 -17.37 -13.35
C PRO A 80 5.55 -16.81 -12.20
N SER A 81 5.03 -15.78 -11.50
CA SER A 81 5.63 -15.24 -10.28
C SER A 81 5.69 -16.30 -9.17
N VAL A 82 6.44 -16.04 -8.09
CA VAL A 82 6.50 -16.92 -6.91
C VAL A 82 5.10 -17.12 -6.32
N ALA A 83 4.28 -16.07 -6.22
CA ALA A 83 2.91 -16.13 -5.73
C ALA A 83 2.03 -17.09 -6.56
N LYS A 84 2.20 -17.13 -7.88
CA LYS A 84 1.48 -18.06 -8.76
C LYS A 84 2.02 -19.50 -8.72
N ALA A 85 3.20 -19.72 -8.17
CA ALA A 85 3.81 -21.05 -8.00
C ALA A 85 3.32 -21.77 -6.73
N ARG A 86 2.06 -21.61 -6.34
CA ARG A 86 1.42 -22.20 -5.15
C ARG A 86 1.59 -23.72 -5.09
N GLY A 87 1.66 -24.26 -3.85
CA GLY A 87 1.82 -25.69 -3.60
C GLY A 87 3.28 -26.19 -3.62
N LYS A 88 4.25 -25.30 -3.88
CA LYS A 88 5.67 -25.63 -3.75
C LYS A 88 6.13 -25.45 -2.29
N SER A 89 7.12 -26.25 -1.87
CA SER A 89 7.80 -26.06 -0.58
C SER A 89 8.56 -24.73 -0.55
N PRO A 90 8.87 -24.16 0.64
CA PRO A 90 9.68 -22.94 0.78
C PRO A 90 10.97 -22.99 -0.06
N ALA A 91 11.75 -24.05 0.05
CA ALA A 91 12.99 -24.23 -0.73
C ALA A 91 12.74 -24.19 -2.25
N ALA A 92 11.60 -24.73 -2.72
CA ALA A 92 11.25 -24.70 -4.14
C ALA A 92 10.80 -23.30 -4.59
N ARG A 93 10.21 -22.49 -3.72
CA ARG A 93 9.86 -21.09 -4.00
C ARG A 93 11.11 -20.20 -4.09
N ILE A 94 12.05 -20.36 -3.15
CA ILE A 94 13.35 -19.70 -3.17
C ILE A 94 14.09 -20.03 -4.49
N GLY A 95 14.20 -21.31 -4.85
CA GLY A 95 14.81 -21.72 -6.11
C GLY A 95 14.08 -21.19 -7.34
N HIS A 96 12.76 -21.02 -7.27
CA HIS A 96 11.97 -20.42 -8.34
C HIS A 96 12.26 -18.93 -8.48
N LYS A 97 12.35 -18.18 -7.38
CA LYS A 97 12.72 -16.76 -7.36
C LYS A 97 14.08 -16.54 -8.05
N GLU A 98 15.08 -17.36 -7.74
CA GLU A 98 16.38 -17.28 -8.40
C GLU A 98 16.30 -17.62 -9.92
N THR A 99 15.43 -18.54 -10.30
CA THR A 99 15.18 -18.83 -11.71
C THR A 99 14.61 -17.61 -12.44
N LEU A 100 13.67 -16.90 -11.82
CA LEU A 100 13.07 -15.67 -12.36
C LEU A 100 14.10 -14.53 -12.48
N LYS A 101 14.95 -14.33 -11.47
CA LYS A 101 16.06 -13.35 -11.54
C LYS A 101 16.99 -13.62 -12.73
N ASN A 102 17.31 -14.89 -12.96
CA ASN A 102 18.15 -15.30 -14.11
C ASN A 102 17.45 -15.06 -15.46
N GLU A 103 16.15 -15.36 -15.55
CA GLU A 103 15.31 -15.08 -16.72
C GLU A 103 15.29 -13.58 -17.03
N GLN A 104 15.01 -12.75 -16.02
CA GLN A 104 14.99 -11.30 -16.14
C GLN A 104 16.35 -10.73 -16.55
N SER A 105 17.44 -11.24 -15.98
CA SER A 105 18.80 -10.84 -16.36
C SER A 105 19.13 -11.20 -17.80
N ALA A 106 18.73 -12.38 -18.25
CA ALA A 106 18.91 -12.81 -19.64
C ALA A 106 18.08 -11.94 -20.60
N PHE A 107 16.82 -11.62 -20.26
CA PHE A 107 15.98 -10.70 -21.00
C PHE A 107 16.63 -9.31 -21.14
N VAL A 108 17.01 -8.68 -20.02
CA VAL A 108 17.67 -7.36 -19.99
C VAL A 108 18.95 -7.38 -20.84
N SER A 109 19.74 -8.43 -20.74
CA SER A 109 20.97 -8.58 -21.54
C SER A 109 20.70 -8.70 -23.05
N ARG A 110 19.59 -9.33 -23.46
CA ARG A 110 19.18 -9.35 -24.87
C ARG A 110 18.71 -7.97 -25.34
N ALA A 111 17.81 -7.37 -24.55
CA ALA A 111 17.19 -6.08 -24.84
C ALA A 111 18.23 -4.95 -24.99
N SER A 112 19.22 -4.88 -24.09
CA SER A 112 20.27 -3.84 -24.11
C SER A 112 21.19 -3.92 -25.35
N LYS A 113 21.28 -5.05 -26.02
CA LYS A 113 22.05 -5.17 -27.26
C LYS A 113 21.45 -4.38 -28.41
N SER A 114 20.12 -4.29 -28.46
CA SER A 114 19.36 -3.60 -29.51
C SER A 114 18.86 -2.20 -29.10
N MET A 115 18.84 -1.90 -27.80
CA MET A 115 18.33 -0.67 -27.23
C MET A 115 19.37 -0.05 -26.27
N LYS A 116 20.37 0.63 -26.84
CA LYS A 116 21.52 1.14 -26.09
C LYS A 116 21.18 2.24 -25.07
N SER A 117 20.07 2.94 -25.26
CA SER A 117 19.57 3.97 -24.32
C SER A 117 18.67 3.41 -23.22
N MET A 118 18.37 2.08 -23.26
CA MET A 118 17.56 1.43 -22.25
C MET A 118 18.29 1.42 -20.89
N LYS A 119 17.55 1.75 -19.83
CA LYS A 119 18.02 1.63 -18.45
C LYS A 119 17.09 0.69 -17.70
N LYS A 120 17.62 -0.30 -16.99
CA LYS A 120 16.85 -1.07 -16.01
C LYS A 120 16.70 -0.20 -14.76
N VAL A 121 15.46 0.01 -14.30
CA VAL A 121 15.14 0.75 -13.09
C VAL A 121 15.01 -0.21 -11.91
N ALA A 122 14.12 -1.22 -12.04
CA ALA A 122 13.83 -2.17 -10.97
C ALA A 122 13.43 -3.55 -11.54
N SER A 123 13.19 -4.51 -10.65
CA SER A 123 12.57 -5.80 -11.00
C SER A 123 11.94 -6.46 -9.79
N VAL A 124 10.85 -7.21 -10.02
CA VAL A 124 10.08 -7.95 -9.00
C VAL A 124 9.86 -9.39 -9.44
N GLN A 125 9.78 -10.33 -8.50
CA GLN A 125 9.65 -11.76 -8.77
C GLN A 125 8.54 -12.43 -7.95
N THR A 126 8.23 -11.91 -6.76
CA THR A 126 7.30 -12.55 -5.82
C THR A 126 5.85 -12.34 -6.26
N VAL A 127 5.41 -11.12 -6.42
CA VAL A 127 4.02 -10.79 -6.82
C VAL A 127 3.84 -10.77 -8.33
N LEU A 128 4.84 -10.31 -9.08
CA LEU A 128 4.90 -10.36 -10.54
C LEU A 128 6.26 -10.91 -10.98
N ASN A 129 6.35 -11.44 -12.20
CA ASN A 129 7.63 -11.63 -12.90
C ASN A 129 7.80 -10.48 -13.88
N ALA A 130 8.36 -9.37 -13.41
CA ALA A 130 8.44 -8.13 -14.18
C ALA A 130 9.77 -7.39 -14.02
N VAL A 131 10.11 -6.61 -15.06
CA VAL A 131 11.26 -5.72 -15.09
C VAL A 131 10.77 -4.31 -15.44
N PHE A 132 11.18 -3.31 -14.67
CA PHE A 132 10.92 -1.91 -14.94
C PHE A 132 12.07 -1.32 -15.76
N LEU A 133 11.72 -0.69 -16.87
CA LEU A 133 12.68 -0.15 -17.81
C LEU A 133 12.34 1.29 -18.17
N GLU A 134 13.36 2.12 -18.28
CA GLU A 134 13.29 3.41 -18.94
C GLU A 134 13.78 3.24 -20.38
N VAL A 135 12.91 3.48 -21.36
CA VAL A 135 13.19 3.24 -22.78
C VAL A 135 12.72 4.42 -23.64
N ASP A 136 13.25 4.55 -24.83
CA ASP A 136 12.68 5.43 -25.85
C ASP A 136 11.39 4.78 -26.41
N ALA A 137 10.31 5.55 -26.56
CA ALA A 137 9.03 5.07 -27.04
C ALA A 137 9.11 4.28 -28.35
N LYS A 138 10.00 4.67 -29.28
CA LYS A 138 10.26 3.97 -30.55
C LYS A 138 10.81 2.54 -30.37
N ASP A 139 11.35 2.22 -29.18
CA ASP A 139 11.94 0.92 -28.88
C ASP A 139 10.93 -0.05 -28.23
N ILE A 140 9.75 0.43 -27.79
CA ILE A 140 8.69 -0.38 -27.16
C ILE A 140 8.28 -1.58 -28.04
N PRO A 141 8.11 -1.46 -29.38
CA PRO A 141 7.80 -2.61 -30.22
C PRO A 141 8.87 -3.72 -30.19
N LYS A 142 10.14 -3.37 -29.93
CA LYS A 142 11.23 -4.35 -29.80
C LYS A 142 11.10 -5.15 -28.49
N LEU A 143 10.66 -4.52 -27.40
CA LEU A 143 10.35 -5.21 -26.14
C LEU A 143 9.19 -6.20 -26.34
N ALA A 144 8.11 -5.74 -26.97
CA ALA A 144 6.93 -6.57 -27.24
C ALA A 144 7.21 -7.75 -28.19
N ALA A 145 8.23 -7.64 -29.02
CA ALA A 145 8.64 -8.71 -29.93
C ALA A 145 9.51 -9.79 -29.26
N ASP A 146 9.99 -9.59 -28.03
CA ASP A 146 10.75 -10.62 -27.32
C ASP A 146 9.80 -11.77 -26.89
N ARG A 147 10.20 -13.00 -27.18
CA ARG A 147 9.39 -14.21 -26.96
C ARG A 147 9.01 -14.47 -25.51
N ASP A 148 9.80 -13.94 -24.57
CA ASP A 148 9.60 -14.14 -23.13
C ASP A 148 8.66 -13.06 -22.54
N VAL A 149 8.31 -12.03 -23.31
CA VAL A 149 7.43 -10.92 -22.89
C VAL A 149 5.96 -11.28 -23.09
N VAL A 150 5.14 -10.97 -22.09
CA VAL A 150 3.67 -11.11 -22.11
C VAL A 150 3.00 -9.76 -22.30
N SER A 151 3.49 -8.73 -21.61
CA SER A 151 2.96 -7.37 -21.78
C SER A 151 4.04 -6.32 -21.56
N VAL A 152 3.80 -5.14 -22.15
CA VAL A 152 4.55 -3.91 -21.94
C VAL A 152 3.55 -2.83 -21.60
N ASN A 153 3.48 -2.43 -20.34
CA ASN A 153 2.55 -1.42 -19.86
C ASN A 153 3.30 -0.16 -19.44
N ARG A 154 2.63 0.98 -19.51
CA ARG A 154 3.17 2.22 -18.94
C ARG A 154 3.16 2.13 -17.42
N VAL A 155 4.22 2.59 -16.77
CA VAL A 155 4.21 2.85 -15.32
C VAL A 155 3.26 4.00 -15.05
N LYS A 156 2.34 3.84 -14.11
CA LYS A 156 1.41 4.87 -13.64
C LYS A 156 1.93 5.43 -12.35
N ASN A 157 1.81 6.74 -12.16
CA ASN A 157 1.99 7.38 -10.87
C ASN A 157 0.63 7.58 -10.21
N TYR A 158 0.61 7.61 -8.88
CA TYR A 158 -0.60 7.64 -8.07
C TYR A 158 -0.56 8.87 -7.16
N GLU A 159 -1.72 9.24 -6.60
CA GLU A 159 -1.87 10.37 -5.67
C GLU A 159 -2.31 9.84 -4.31
N MET A 160 -1.94 10.56 -3.23
CA MET A 160 -2.28 10.22 -1.85
C MET A 160 -3.72 10.65 -1.52
N ASP A 161 -4.41 9.85 -0.72
CA ASP A 161 -5.79 10.08 -0.25
C ASP A 161 -5.85 10.12 1.28
N LEU A 162 -6.59 11.06 1.86
CA LEU A 162 -6.72 11.28 3.31
C LEU A 162 -8.08 10.84 3.85
N SER A 163 -8.13 10.28 5.06
CA SER A 163 -9.39 10.03 5.80
C SER A 163 -9.28 10.28 7.29
N GLU A 164 -10.38 10.63 7.98
CA GLU A 164 -10.47 10.94 9.40
C GLU A 164 -11.27 9.92 10.23
N THR A 165 -10.88 9.67 11.51
CA THR A 165 -11.69 9.41 12.73
C THR A 165 -11.84 7.97 13.23
N VAL A 166 -10.91 7.57 14.12
CA VAL A 166 -10.92 6.30 14.88
C VAL A 166 -12.18 6.08 15.75
N PRO A 167 -12.67 7.07 16.54
CA PRO A 167 -13.87 6.87 17.37
C PRO A 167 -15.16 6.73 16.57
N TYR A 168 -15.27 7.40 15.43
CA TYR A 168 -16.49 7.44 14.61
C TYR A 168 -16.85 6.08 14.04
N ILE A 169 -15.85 5.27 13.69
CA ILE A 169 -16.06 3.92 13.16
C ILE A 169 -16.30 2.85 14.24
N GLY A 170 -16.30 3.25 15.51
CA GLY A 170 -16.54 2.34 16.64
C GLY A 170 -15.33 1.51 17.07
N ALA A 171 -14.10 1.88 16.66
CA ALA A 171 -12.88 1.15 17.00
C ALA A 171 -12.66 1.02 18.51
N THR A 172 -13.01 2.04 19.31
CA THR A 172 -12.92 2.00 20.77
C THR A 172 -13.72 0.84 21.39
N ALA A 173 -14.87 0.46 20.81
CA ALA A 173 -15.65 -0.68 21.31
C ALA A 173 -14.95 -2.01 21.04
N VAL A 174 -14.25 -2.12 19.91
CA VAL A 174 -13.46 -3.31 19.53
C VAL A 174 -12.24 -3.44 20.43
N GLN A 175 -11.53 -2.34 20.67
CA GLN A 175 -10.39 -2.29 21.61
C GLN A 175 -10.80 -2.68 23.04
N ASN A 176 -11.93 -2.15 23.52
CA ASN A 176 -12.48 -2.52 24.84
C ASN A 176 -12.90 -4.00 24.94
N ALA A 177 -13.13 -4.66 23.83
CA ALA A 177 -13.36 -6.10 23.77
C ALA A 177 -12.05 -6.93 23.73
N GLY A 178 -10.90 -6.28 23.77
CA GLY A 178 -9.56 -6.90 23.79
C GLY A 178 -8.93 -7.14 22.42
N PHE A 179 -9.45 -6.51 21.36
CA PHE A 179 -8.89 -6.58 20.01
C PHE A 179 -8.22 -5.25 19.66
N ASP A 180 -6.93 -5.15 19.89
CA ASP A 180 -6.14 -3.94 19.69
C ASP A 180 -5.10 -4.04 18.57
N GLY A 181 -5.09 -5.15 17.83
CA GLY A 181 -4.13 -5.41 16.76
C GLY A 181 -2.86 -6.14 17.20
N THR A 182 -2.73 -6.49 18.49
CA THR A 182 -1.55 -7.25 18.96
C THR A 182 -1.30 -8.51 18.13
N GLY A 183 -0.09 -8.65 17.60
CA GLY A 183 0.34 -9.75 16.75
C GLY A 183 -0.13 -9.65 15.29
N VAL A 184 -0.55 -8.46 14.86
CA VAL A 184 -0.87 -8.13 13.47
C VAL A 184 0.17 -7.16 12.93
N SER A 185 0.67 -7.40 11.73
CA SER A 185 1.58 -6.52 11.00
C SER A 185 0.83 -5.73 9.92
N ILE A 186 1.05 -4.40 9.90
CA ILE A 186 0.44 -3.49 8.92
C ILE A 186 1.54 -2.77 8.16
N ALA A 187 1.64 -3.01 6.86
CA ALA A 187 2.49 -2.20 5.98
C ALA A 187 1.71 -0.97 5.49
N VAL A 188 2.26 0.20 5.76
CA VAL A 188 1.76 1.49 5.27
C VAL A 188 2.57 1.87 4.02
N LEU A 189 1.96 1.68 2.84
CA LEU A 189 2.56 2.03 1.56
C LEU A 189 2.20 3.48 1.23
N ASP A 190 3.09 4.42 1.59
CA ASP A 190 2.77 5.85 1.60
C ASP A 190 4.04 6.72 1.43
N SER A 191 4.05 7.94 1.99
CA SER A 191 5.19 8.88 1.96
C SER A 191 6.30 8.55 2.97
N GLY A 192 6.17 7.47 3.72
CA GLY A 192 7.06 7.08 4.82
C GLY A 192 6.35 7.16 6.17
N ILE A 193 7.09 7.01 7.26
CA ILE A 193 6.58 7.19 8.63
C ILE A 193 7.62 7.97 9.43
N ASP A 194 7.22 9.08 10.05
CA ASP A 194 8.00 9.73 11.10
C ASP A 194 7.94 8.88 12.40
N TYR A 195 8.84 7.94 12.48
CA TYR A 195 8.95 7.04 13.63
C TYR A 195 9.44 7.74 14.90
N THR A 196 9.83 9.02 14.82
CA THR A 196 10.17 9.86 15.98
C THR A 196 8.95 10.55 16.58
N HIS A 197 7.80 10.52 15.89
CA HIS A 197 6.56 11.15 16.33
C HIS A 197 5.99 10.49 17.59
N ALA A 198 5.47 11.32 18.54
CA ALA A 198 4.95 10.84 19.83
C ALA A 198 3.79 9.85 19.70
N ALA A 199 2.93 10.01 18.69
CA ALA A 199 1.82 9.09 18.42
C ALA A 199 2.29 7.69 17.99
N LEU A 200 3.55 7.57 17.56
CA LEU A 200 4.20 6.33 17.14
C LEU A 200 5.28 5.86 18.14
N GLY A 201 5.25 6.42 19.35
CA GLY A 201 6.15 6.03 20.45
C GLY A 201 7.51 6.73 20.47
N GLY A 202 7.77 7.66 19.54
CA GLY A 202 8.96 8.50 19.55
C GLY A 202 8.91 9.61 20.59
N GLY A 203 9.98 10.41 20.71
CA GLY A 203 10.07 11.53 21.63
C GLY A 203 9.14 12.71 21.27
N GLY A 204 8.79 12.83 19.99
CA GLY A 204 7.83 13.80 19.49
C GLY A 204 8.29 15.25 19.49
N THR A 205 9.60 15.49 19.57
CA THR A 205 10.17 16.83 19.48
C THR A 205 10.75 17.11 18.10
N LEU A 206 10.83 18.38 17.72
CA LEU A 206 11.51 18.78 16.48
C LEU A 206 12.96 18.29 16.47
N ALA A 207 13.63 18.28 17.62
CA ALA A 207 15.02 17.82 17.73
C ALA A 207 15.14 16.31 17.41
N ASP A 208 14.22 15.48 17.89
CA ASP A 208 14.20 14.03 17.57
C ASP A 208 14.01 13.83 16.07
N TYR A 209 13.14 14.61 15.43
CA TYR A 209 12.93 14.56 13.99
C TYR A 209 14.17 15.02 13.20
N GLU A 210 14.79 16.15 13.61
CA GLU A 210 16.01 16.66 12.97
C GLU A 210 17.20 15.69 13.14
N ASP A 211 17.24 14.92 14.22
CA ASP A 211 18.24 13.88 14.43
C ASP A 211 18.04 12.70 13.46
N ALA A 212 16.82 12.37 13.08
CA ALA A 212 16.52 11.30 12.13
C ALA A 212 16.54 11.78 10.67
N TRP A 213 15.79 12.82 10.33
CA TRP A 213 15.68 13.29 8.94
C TRP A 213 16.85 14.18 8.49
N GLY A 214 17.44 14.90 9.41
CA GLY A 214 18.47 15.88 9.09
C GLY A 214 17.92 17.25 8.71
N THR A 215 18.64 17.95 7.84
CA THR A 215 18.36 19.35 7.48
C THR A 215 18.03 19.57 6.01
N SER A 216 18.13 18.55 5.18
CA SER A 216 17.86 18.60 3.74
C SER A 216 17.66 17.21 3.16
N THR A 217 17.04 17.12 1.99
CA THR A 217 16.89 15.87 1.21
C THR A 217 18.21 15.17 0.86
N ALA A 218 19.35 15.83 1.00
CA ALA A 218 20.68 15.27 0.77
C ALA A 218 21.42 14.92 2.07
N ASP A 219 20.77 15.00 3.22
CA ASP A 219 21.36 14.64 4.50
C ASP A 219 21.46 13.12 4.62
N PRO A 220 22.64 12.54 4.94
CA PRO A 220 22.78 11.09 5.02
C PRO A 220 21.97 10.43 6.13
N ARG A 221 21.42 11.18 7.08
CA ARG A 221 20.57 10.68 8.16
C ARG A 221 19.26 10.14 7.66
N ASN A 222 18.69 10.72 6.61
CA ASN A 222 17.42 10.27 6.02
C ASN A 222 17.56 9.18 4.95
N THR A 223 18.71 8.53 4.87
CA THR A 223 18.98 7.46 3.91
C THR A 223 19.63 6.22 4.53
N THR A 224 19.96 6.28 5.82
CA THR A 224 20.71 5.20 6.49
C THR A 224 20.14 4.88 7.86
N ARG A 225 20.05 3.60 8.19
CA ARG A 225 19.71 3.13 9.53
C ARG A 225 20.84 3.50 10.51
N ASP A 226 20.73 4.66 11.12
CA ASP A 226 21.73 5.19 12.07
C ASP A 226 21.52 4.73 13.54
N GLY A 227 20.50 3.90 13.77
CA GLY A 227 20.13 3.35 15.08
C GLY A 227 18.87 4.01 15.68
N LEU A 228 18.27 4.99 15.01
CA LEU A 228 16.97 5.56 15.37
C LEU A 228 15.81 4.74 14.77
N PHE A 229 16.03 4.12 13.62
CA PHE A 229 15.13 3.18 12.97
C PHE A 229 15.79 1.78 12.86
N PRO A 230 15.06 0.66 13.04
CA PRO A 230 13.65 0.53 13.43
C PRO A 230 13.36 0.87 14.90
N THR A 231 12.08 1.03 15.25
CA THR A 231 11.60 1.26 16.63
C THR A 231 10.73 0.09 17.12
N ASP A 232 10.32 0.14 18.39
CA ASP A 232 9.39 -0.87 18.94
C ASP A 232 8.00 -0.84 18.25
N LYS A 233 7.65 0.26 17.59
CA LYS A 233 6.36 0.45 16.93
C LYS A 233 6.43 0.38 15.42
N VAL A 234 7.43 1.00 14.83
CA VAL A 234 7.74 0.92 13.40
C VAL A 234 8.89 -0.05 13.25
N VAL A 235 8.52 -1.33 13.18
CA VAL A 235 9.46 -2.44 13.38
C VAL A 235 10.32 -2.76 12.17
N GLU A 236 9.91 -2.31 10.97
CA GLU A 236 10.64 -2.56 9.73
C GLU A 236 10.16 -1.59 8.63
N GLY A 237 10.91 -1.46 7.54
CA GLY A 237 10.54 -0.61 6.42
C GLY A 237 11.67 -0.42 5.42
N TYR A 238 11.33 0.31 4.35
CA TYR A 238 12.26 0.64 3.27
C TYR A 238 11.77 1.82 2.45
N ASP A 239 12.66 2.69 1.99
CA ASP A 239 12.36 3.75 1.03
C ASP A 239 12.63 3.27 -0.40
N PHE A 240 11.61 3.27 -1.26
CA PHE A 240 11.69 2.89 -2.67
C PHE A 240 11.79 4.09 -3.61
N VAL A 241 11.69 5.31 -3.10
CA VAL A 241 11.69 6.54 -3.92
C VAL A 241 12.90 7.42 -3.68
N GLY A 242 13.36 7.56 -2.45
CA GLY A 242 14.37 8.54 -2.05
C GLY A 242 13.81 9.95 -1.90
N GLU A 243 14.57 10.83 -1.25
CA GLU A 243 14.10 12.11 -0.76
C GLU A 243 13.87 13.17 -1.86
N ASP A 244 14.41 13.00 -3.06
CA ASP A 244 14.37 14.05 -4.11
C ASP A 244 13.44 13.70 -5.29
N TRP A 245 12.88 12.47 -5.33
CA TRP A 245 11.95 12.11 -6.39
C TRP A 245 10.64 12.92 -6.26
N PRO A 246 10.00 13.44 -7.35
CA PRO A 246 10.30 13.21 -8.77
C PRO A 246 11.29 14.22 -9.40
N ASN A 247 11.89 15.14 -8.62
CA ASN A 247 12.85 16.09 -9.12
C ASN A 247 14.18 15.42 -9.52
N GLY A 248 14.52 14.30 -8.86
CA GLY A 248 15.62 13.40 -9.18
C GLY A 248 15.11 11.99 -9.61
N PRO A 249 16.03 11.08 -9.93
CA PRO A 249 15.70 9.69 -10.18
C PRO A 249 15.27 8.99 -8.88
N LEU A 250 14.61 7.82 -9.00
CA LEU A 250 14.42 6.93 -7.84
C LEU A 250 15.80 6.59 -7.22
N ALA A 251 15.90 6.77 -5.92
CA ALA A 251 17.11 6.53 -5.12
C ALA A 251 16.76 5.71 -3.86
N PRO A 252 16.38 4.42 -4.01
CA PRO A 252 15.96 3.60 -2.87
C PRO A 252 17.04 3.48 -1.80
N ASP A 253 16.62 3.50 -0.52
CA ASP A 253 17.50 3.38 0.63
C ASP A 253 16.82 2.70 1.84
N GLU A 254 17.53 2.60 2.96
CA GLU A 254 17.10 1.81 4.11
C GLU A 254 16.30 2.60 5.16
N ASP A 255 16.14 3.93 4.99
CA ASP A 255 15.43 4.77 5.96
C ASP A 255 14.12 5.32 5.37
N PRO A 256 12.96 4.81 5.82
CA PRO A 256 11.65 5.23 5.32
C PRO A 256 11.08 6.43 6.08
N ILE A 257 11.91 7.32 6.62
CA ILE A 257 11.44 8.50 7.37
C ILE A 257 10.55 9.38 6.48
N ASP A 258 9.46 9.86 7.05
CA ASP A 258 8.50 10.72 6.36
C ASP A 258 8.86 12.20 6.49
N PHE A 259 8.80 12.94 5.39
CA PHE A 259 8.90 14.39 5.37
C PHE A 259 7.60 15.08 4.93
N GLU A 260 6.81 14.41 4.11
CA GLU A 260 5.55 14.95 3.58
C GLU A 260 4.45 14.98 4.66
N GLY A 261 4.40 13.95 5.52
CA GLY A 261 3.54 13.85 6.68
C GLY A 261 2.26 13.02 6.48
N HIS A 262 1.89 12.69 5.24
CA HIS A 262 0.69 11.90 4.95
C HIS A 262 0.81 10.47 5.49
N GLY A 263 1.91 9.77 5.20
CA GLY A 263 2.12 8.41 5.66
C GLY A 263 2.20 8.30 7.19
N THR A 264 2.78 9.29 7.86
CA THR A 264 2.78 9.40 9.33
C THR A 264 1.37 9.51 9.88
N HIS A 265 0.52 10.35 9.28
CA HIS A 265 -0.89 10.49 9.66
C HIS A 265 -1.68 9.19 9.44
N VAL A 266 -1.48 8.53 8.30
CA VAL A 266 -2.10 7.24 7.99
C VAL A 266 -1.64 6.15 8.99
N ALA A 267 -0.36 6.14 9.33
CA ALA A 267 0.22 5.20 10.30
C ALA A 267 -0.37 5.43 11.72
N ASP A 268 -0.52 6.69 12.15
CA ASP A 268 -1.14 7.04 13.43
C ASP A 268 -2.60 6.57 13.50
N ILE A 269 -3.41 6.84 12.48
CA ILE A 269 -4.80 6.38 12.43
C ILE A 269 -4.88 4.85 12.46
N SER A 270 -4.03 4.16 11.71
CA SER A 270 -4.07 2.70 11.57
C SER A 270 -3.59 2.00 12.83
N GLY A 271 -2.37 2.30 13.27
CA GLY A 271 -1.67 1.56 14.30
C GLY A 271 -0.96 2.42 15.33
N GLY A 272 -1.07 3.76 15.31
CA GLY A 272 -0.51 4.63 16.34
C GLY A 272 -1.07 4.33 17.73
N LEU A 273 -0.47 4.88 18.78
CA LEU A 273 -0.84 4.63 20.17
C LEU A 273 -2.30 5.04 20.47
N GLY A 274 -2.85 6.01 19.73
CA GLY A 274 -4.25 6.41 19.76
C GLY A 274 -5.07 5.90 18.56
N GLY A 275 -4.50 5.08 17.70
CA GLY A 275 -5.08 4.61 16.45
C GLY A 275 -6.12 3.50 16.60
N VAL A 276 -6.51 2.91 15.48
CA VAL A 276 -7.51 1.81 15.42
C VAL A 276 -6.97 0.52 16.00
N ALA A 277 -5.70 0.21 15.72
CA ALA A 277 -5.01 -1.02 16.14
C ALA A 277 -3.69 -0.70 16.87
N PRO A 278 -3.75 -0.11 18.09
CA PRO A 278 -2.55 0.40 18.76
C PRO A 278 -1.54 -0.70 19.15
N GLY A 279 -1.94 -1.96 19.16
CA GLY A 279 -1.06 -3.11 19.41
C GLY A 279 -0.42 -3.70 18.14
N ALA A 280 -0.74 -3.19 16.94
CA ALA A 280 -0.17 -3.72 15.71
C ALA A 280 1.28 -3.24 15.48
N ASP A 281 2.08 -4.07 14.84
CA ASP A 281 3.40 -3.72 14.33
C ASP A 281 3.28 -2.99 12.99
N LEU A 282 3.97 -1.87 12.83
CA LEU A 282 3.96 -1.08 11.61
C LEU A 282 5.21 -1.32 10.76
N TYR A 283 5.00 -1.42 9.45
CA TYR A 283 6.05 -1.45 8.43
C TYR A 283 5.96 -0.17 7.61
N ALA A 284 7.01 0.63 7.60
CA ALA A 284 7.09 1.87 6.83
C ALA A 284 7.57 1.56 5.40
N VAL A 285 6.67 1.62 4.43
CA VAL A 285 7.01 1.33 3.02
C VAL A 285 6.85 2.60 2.22
N LYS A 286 7.94 3.36 2.07
CA LYS A 286 7.93 4.66 1.41
C LYS A 286 7.93 4.48 -0.11
N VAL A 287 6.82 4.85 -0.72
CA VAL A 287 6.53 4.71 -2.16
C VAL A 287 6.07 6.01 -2.80
N CYS A 288 5.83 7.02 -1.97
CA CYS A 288 5.42 8.36 -2.36
C CYS A 288 6.52 9.38 -2.05
N SER A 289 6.46 10.51 -2.74
CA SER A 289 7.46 11.57 -2.69
C SER A 289 7.49 12.30 -1.35
N ALA A 290 8.69 12.68 -0.91
CA ALA A 290 8.89 13.62 0.19
C ALA A 290 8.59 15.08 -0.21
N VAL A 291 8.59 15.42 -1.51
CA VAL A 291 8.55 16.80 -2.01
C VAL A 291 7.34 17.08 -2.92
N SER A 292 6.45 16.12 -3.10
CA SER A 292 5.20 16.29 -3.88
C SER A 292 4.16 15.28 -3.40
N SER A 293 2.89 15.46 -3.78
CA SER A 293 1.80 14.52 -3.48
C SER A 293 1.75 13.31 -4.43
N SER A 294 2.84 12.98 -5.12
CA SER A 294 2.87 11.90 -6.10
C SER A 294 3.51 10.63 -5.55
N CYS A 295 3.01 9.46 -5.98
CA CYS A 295 3.57 8.16 -5.66
C CYS A 295 4.07 7.47 -6.92
N SER A 296 5.24 6.83 -6.84
CA SER A 296 5.86 6.15 -7.98
C SER A 296 5.21 4.80 -8.23
N GLY A 297 4.70 4.55 -9.44
CA GLY A 297 4.16 3.25 -9.81
C GLY A 297 5.19 2.11 -9.78
N ILE A 298 6.48 2.42 -9.95
CA ILE A 298 7.57 1.45 -9.77
C ILE A 298 7.72 1.11 -8.29
N ALA A 299 7.85 2.13 -7.44
CA ALA A 299 7.99 1.98 -6.00
C ALA A 299 6.78 1.26 -5.38
N LEU A 300 5.57 1.58 -5.83
CA LEU A 300 4.34 0.91 -5.38
C LEU A 300 4.38 -0.61 -5.60
N ILE A 301 4.75 -1.07 -6.80
CA ILE A 301 4.82 -2.50 -7.06
C ILE A 301 5.99 -3.14 -6.30
N GLN A 302 7.11 -2.42 -6.12
CA GLN A 302 8.20 -2.88 -5.26
C GLN A 302 7.79 -2.94 -3.79
N GLY A 303 7.00 -1.97 -3.30
CA GLY A 303 6.43 -1.98 -1.95
C GLY A 303 5.48 -3.15 -1.71
N VAL A 304 4.63 -3.50 -2.70
CA VAL A 304 3.80 -4.72 -2.63
C VAL A 304 4.66 -5.98 -2.62
N GLU A 305 5.73 -6.03 -3.41
CA GLU A 305 6.72 -7.13 -3.38
C GLU A 305 7.36 -7.24 -2.00
N TYR A 306 7.82 -6.13 -1.43
CA TYR A 306 8.44 -6.06 -0.11
C TYR A 306 7.47 -6.53 0.99
N ALA A 307 6.25 -6.01 1.03
CA ALA A 307 5.23 -6.43 2.00
C ALA A 307 4.88 -7.93 1.90
N SER A 308 5.13 -8.54 0.75
CA SER A 308 4.90 -9.97 0.49
C SER A 308 6.09 -10.87 0.85
N ASP A 309 7.27 -10.31 1.10
CA ASP A 309 8.53 -11.02 1.38
C ASP A 309 9.54 -9.99 1.91
N PRO A 310 9.33 -9.47 3.14
CA PRO A 310 10.13 -8.38 3.70
C PRO A 310 11.62 -8.66 3.79
N ASN A 311 12.00 -9.90 4.14
CA ASN A 311 13.39 -10.30 4.24
C ASN A 311 14.02 -10.67 2.87
N GLY A 312 13.21 -10.73 1.81
CA GLY A 312 13.67 -10.96 0.45
C GLY A 312 14.20 -12.36 0.12
N ASP A 313 13.94 -13.35 0.99
CA ASP A 313 14.49 -14.70 0.83
C ASP A 313 13.70 -15.59 -0.15
N GLY A 314 12.50 -15.17 -0.55
CA GLY A 314 11.62 -15.86 -1.48
C GLY A 314 10.62 -16.81 -0.81
N ASP A 315 10.58 -16.85 0.52
CA ASP A 315 9.55 -17.52 1.29
C ASP A 315 8.60 -16.49 1.91
N PRO A 316 7.36 -16.31 1.42
CA PRO A 316 6.43 -15.31 1.92
C PRO A 316 5.81 -15.69 3.28
N SER A 317 6.49 -16.48 4.10
CA SER A 317 6.01 -16.83 5.45
C SER A 317 6.10 -15.66 6.43
N ASP A 318 6.93 -14.67 6.12
CA ASP A 318 7.10 -13.40 6.85
C ASP A 318 6.29 -12.24 6.23
N ALA A 319 5.45 -12.52 5.22
CA ALA A 319 4.56 -11.53 4.64
C ALA A 319 3.71 -10.82 5.70
N VAL A 320 3.51 -9.52 5.54
CA VAL A 320 2.64 -8.75 6.43
C VAL A 320 1.19 -9.25 6.38
N ASP A 321 0.43 -9.00 7.43
CA ASP A 321 -0.99 -9.37 7.46
C ASP A 321 -1.86 -8.42 6.61
N ILE A 322 -1.55 -7.13 6.65
CA ILE A 322 -2.34 -6.07 6.02
C ILE A 322 -1.42 -5.09 5.28
N MET A 323 -1.82 -4.69 4.09
CA MET A 323 -1.29 -3.52 3.39
C MET A 323 -2.33 -2.41 3.39
N ASN A 324 -1.97 -1.23 3.89
CA ASN A 324 -2.75 -0.01 3.72
C ASN A 324 -2.18 0.83 2.57
N MET A 325 -3.05 1.24 1.65
CA MET A 325 -2.72 2.05 0.49
C MET A 325 -3.71 3.22 0.41
N SER A 326 -3.43 4.28 1.19
CA SER A 326 -4.24 5.52 1.22
C SER A 326 -3.90 6.43 0.05
N LEU A 327 -3.90 5.87 -1.14
CA LEU A 327 -3.47 6.49 -2.40
C LEU A 327 -4.22 5.85 -3.59
N GLY A 328 -4.15 6.43 -4.76
CA GLY A 328 -4.72 5.81 -5.95
C GLY A 328 -4.64 6.67 -7.21
N SER A 329 -4.86 6.02 -8.34
CA SER A 329 -5.20 6.66 -9.60
C SER A 329 -6.71 6.67 -9.81
N VAL A 330 -7.22 7.41 -10.79
CA VAL A 330 -8.63 7.36 -11.18
C VAL A 330 -8.86 6.34 -12.30
N TYR A 331 -10.11 5.84 -12.42
CA TYR A 331 -10.51 4.92 -13.47
C TYR A 331 -9.66 3.65 -13.55
N GLY A 332 -9.47 2.99 -12.40
CA GLY A 332 -8.72 1.75 -12.28
C GLY A 332 -9.33 0.60 -13.08
N GLN A 333 -8.47 -0.33 -13.51
CA GLN A 333 -8.87 -1.52 -14.25
C GLN A 333 -8.50 -2.76 -13.44
N SER A 334 -9.50 -3.52 -13.00
CA SER A 334 -9.28 -4.68 -12.13
C SER A 334 -8.57 -5.87 -12.79
N PHE A 335 -8.48 -5.91 -14.10
CA PHE A 335 -7.93 -7.04 -14.87
C PHE A 335 -6.86 -6.67 -15.89
N ASP A 336 -6.62 -5.38 -16.13
CA ASP A 336 -5.62 -4.88 -17.07
C ASP A 336 -4.76 -3.78 -16.45
N ASP A 337 -4.44 -3.94 -15.16
CA ASP A 337 -3.59 -3.02 -14.39
C ASP A 337 -2.60 -3.83 -13.57
N ASP A 338 -1.31 -3.51 -13.72
CA ASP A 338 -0.25 -4.31 -13.09
C ASP A 338 -0.23 -4.17 -11.57
N LEU A 339 -0.60 -3.00 -11.01
CA LEU A 339 -0.70 -2.84 -9.57
C LEU A 339 -1.91 -3.60 -9.01
N ALA A 340 -3.07 -3.56 -9.70
CA ALA A 340 -4.23 -4.35 -9.31
C ALA A 340 -3.89 -5.86 -9.32
N LEU A 341 -3.16 -6.32 -10.32
CA LEU A 341 -2.72 -7.71 -10.39
C LEU A 341 -1.71 -8.07 -9.29
N ALA A 342 -0.80 -7.14 -8.92
CA ALA A 342 0.13 -7.33 -7.82
C ALA A 342 -0.62 -7.47 -6.48
N VAL A 343 -1.61 -6.62 -6.23
CA VAL A 343 -2.50 -6.68 -5.07
C VAL A 343 -3.27 -8.00 -5.01
N ASP A 344 -3.88 -8.45 -6.12
CA ASP A 344 -4.59 -9.72 -6.16
C ASP A 344 -3.65 -10.91 -5.88
N ASN A 345 -2.41 -10.86 -6.34
CA ASN A 345 -1.40 -11.88 -6.04
C ASN A 345 -0.91 -11.82 -4.58
N ALA A 346 -0.78 -10.64 -3.99
CA ALA A 346 -0.48 -10.48 -2.55
C ALA A 346 -1.59 -11.06 -1.68
N THR A 347 -2.86 -10.81 -2.02
CA THR A 347 -4.00 -11.47 -1.35
C THR A 347 -3.92 -12.98 -1.49
N ALA A 348 -3.44 -13.49 -2.61
CA ALA A 348 -3.21 -14.90 -2.78
C ALA A 348 -2.13 -15.48 -1.84
N LEU A 349 -1.25 -14.67 -1.30
CA LEU A 349 -0.29 -15.04 -0.25
C LEU A 349 -0.85 -14.90 1.17
N GLY A 350 -2.03 -14.29 1.32
CA GLY A 350 -2.73 -14.13 2.61
C GLY A 350 -2.82 -12.69 3.11
N ILE A 351 -2.30 -11.73 2.35
CA ILE A 351 -2.29 -10.32 2.74
C ILE A 351 -3.65 -9.68 2.41
N LEU A 352 -4.23 -8.95 3.36
CA LEU A 352 -5.39 -8.11 3.11
C LEU A 352 -4.93 -6.73 2.64
N THR A 353 -5.26 -6.35 1.41
CA THR A 353 -5.05 -4.98 0.95
C THR A 353 -6.28 -4.11 1.24
N VAL A 354 -6.06 -2.99 1.93
CA VAL A 354 -7.06 -1.96 2.20
C VAL A 354 -6.64 -0.71 1.43
N ALA A 355 -7.48 -0.22 0.53
CA ALA A 355 -7.15 0.90 -0.34
C ALA A 355 -8.27 1.94 -0.39
N SER A 356 -7.91 3.22 -0.49
CA SER A 356 -8.89 4.29 -0.66
C SER A 356 -9.59 4.19 -2.01
N ALA A 357 -10.92 4.41 -2.04
CA ALA A 357 -11.68 4.44 -3.28
C ALA A 357 -11.41 5.70 -4.13
N GLY A 358 -10.71 6.68 -3.57
CA GLY A 358 -10.30 7.94 -4.19
C GLY A 358 -11.23 9.12 -3.90
N ASN A 359 -10.73 10.33 -4.23
CA ASN A 359 -11.36 11.63 -3.96
C ASN A 359 -11.90 12.32 -5.23
N SER A 360 -12.07 11.61 -6.35
CA SER A 360 -12.31 12.20 -7.66
C SER A 360 -13.80 12.45 -7.98
N SER A 361 -14.64 12.67 -6.94
CA SER A 361 -16.06 13.01 -7.07
C SER A 361 -16.97 11.82 -7.45
N ASP A 362 -18.20 12.10 -7.80
CA ASP A 362 -19.31 11.16 -8.06
C ASP A 362 -19.42 10.68 -9.53
N LYS A 363 -18.31 10.64 -10.24
CA LYS A 363 -18.28 10.20 -11.63
C LYS A 363 -18.45 8.67 -11.72
N PRO A 364 -19.19 8.15 -12.72
CA PRO A 364 -19.29 6.71 -12.94
C PRO A 364 -17.91 6.07 -13.15
N TYR A 365 -17.66 4.91 -12.51
CA TYR A 365 -16.44 4.12 -12.64
C TYR A 365 -15.15 4.85 -12.22
N VAL A 366 -15.25 5.87 -11.35
CA VAL A 366 -14.13 6.73 -10.97
C VAL A 366 -13.14 6.06 -10.02
N THR A 367 -13.57 4.99 -9.31
CA THR A 367 -12.70 4.24 -8.40
C THR A 367 -11.40 3.84 -9.10
N GLY A 368 -10.30 4.17 -8.46
CA GLY A 368 -8.96 4.01 -9.02
C GLY A 368 -8.29 2.69 -8.66
N THR A 369 -7.11 2.48 -9.19
CA THR A 369 -6.19 1.43 -8.74
C THR A 369 -5.33 2.01 -7.60
N PRO A 370 -5.08 1.28 -6.45
CA PRO A 370 -5.29 -0.17 -6.29
C PRO A 370 -6.69 -0.61 -5.84
N ALA A 371 -7.56 0.31 -5.43
CA ALA A 371 -8.89 -0.02 -4.88
C ALA A 371 -9.80 -0.78 -5.86
N ALA A 372 -9.56 -0.69 -7.18
CA ALA A 372 -10.27 -1.45 -8.20
C ALA A 372 -9.78 -2.90 -8.36
N ALA A 373 -8.72 -3.33 -7.68
CA ALA A 373 -8.29 -4.73 -7.67
C ALA A 373 -9.42 -5.64 -7.15
N GLN A 374 -9.51 -6.87 -7.69
CA GLN A 374 -10.64 -7.77 -7.39
C GLN A 374 -10.70 -8.20 -5.94
N THR A 375 -9.57 -8.20 -5.24
CA THR A 375 -9.44 -8.69 -3.86
C THR A 375 -9.15 -7.59 -2.85
N ALA A 376 -8.96 -6.34 -3.29
CA ALA A 376 -8.77 -5.21 -2.40
C ALA A 376 -10.07 -4.86 -1.66
N LEU A 377 -9.95 -4.46 -0.40
CA LEU A 377 -11.01 -3.78 0.32
C LEU A 377 -10.98 -2.29 -0.06
N SER A 378 -11.87 -1.91 -0.96
CA SER A 378 -12.04 -0.53 -1.40
C SER A 378 -12.83 0.28 -0.37
N VAL A 379 -12.24 1.32 0.21
CA VAL A 379 -12.84 2.12 1.27
C VAL A 379 -13.20 3.50 0.75
N ALA A 380 -14.50 3.80 0.77
CA ALA A 380 -15.02 5.11 0.36
C ALA A 380 -15.12 6.06 1.56
N GLN A 381 -15.05 7.36 1.25
CA GLN A 381 -15.20 8.43 2.23
C GLN A 381 -16.63 8.47 2.78
N THR A 382 -16.75 8.78 4.07
CA THR A 382 -18.01 9.18 4.71
C THR A 382 -17.85 10.52 5.41
N GLN A 383 -18.95 11.25 5.61
CA GLN A 383 -18.94 12.47 6.41
C GLN A 383 -18.99 12.12 7.89
N VAL A 384 -18.16 12.78 8.67
CA VAL A 384 -18.20 12.74 10.13
C VAL A 384 -19.24 13.76 10.66
N PRO A 385 -19.86 13.49 11.82
CA PRO A 385 -20.88 14.41 12.40
C PRO A 385 -20.37 15.79 12.79
N SER A 386 -19.05 15.90 13.01
CA SER A 386 -18.39 17.15 13.37
C SER A 386 -17.17 17.37 12.51
N ALA A 387 -17.08 18.49 11.83
CA ALA A 387 -15.90 18.91 11.07
C ALA A 387 -15.36 20.22 11.68
N PHE A 388 -14.04 20.33 11.80
CA PHE A 388 -13.40 21.63 12.05
C PHE A 388 -13.41 22.39 10.72
N ALA A 389 -14.32 23.37 10.58
CA ALA A 389 -14.29 24.32 9.50
C ALA A 389 -13.66 25.62 9.97
N PRO A 390 -12.76 26.25 9.20
CA PRO A 390 -12.36 27.61 9.49
C PRO A 390 -13.60 28.50 9.48
N GLN A 391 -13.67 29.45 10.40
CA GLN A 391 -14.80 30.36 10.50
C GLN A 391 -14.32 31.79 10.32
N TYR A 392 -15.19 32.65 9.79
CA TYR A 392 -15.00 34.09 9.78
C TYR A 392 -16.15 34.80 10.49
N GLU A 393 -15.81 35.82 11.21
CA GLU A 393 -16.79 36.68 11.91
C GLU A 393 -17.07 37.93 11.08
N VAL A 394 -18.33 38.13 10.73
CA VAL A 394 -18.80 39.36 10.09
C VAL A 394 -19.27 40.31 11.18
N THR A 395 -18.59 41.45 11.33
CA THR A 395 -18.88 42.44 12.35
C THR A 395 -19.73 43.61 11.85
N ALA A 396 -19.89 43.75 10.54
CA ALA A 396 -20.72 44.78 9.90
C ALA A 396 -21.05 44.38 8.44
N PRO A 397 -22.17 44.86 7.85
CA PRO A 397 -23.25 45.67 8.46
C PRO A 397 -24.18 44.84 9.35
N ALA A 398 -24.92 45.48 10.21
CA ALA A 398 -25.74 44.86 11.26
C ALA A 398 -26.69 43.74 10.76
N GLY A 399 -27.11 43.75 9.50
CA GLY A 399 -28.02 42.74 8.94
C GLY A 399 -27.38 41.39 8.60
N ILE A 400 -26.06 41.29 8.66
CA ILE A 400 -25.30 40.07 8.37
C ILE A 400 -24.21 39.79 9.41
N VAL A 401 -24.30 40.43 10.57
CA VAL A 401 -23.39 40.15 11.70
C VAL A 401 -23.59 38.71 12.16
N GLY A 402 -22.50 37.95 12.26
CA GLY A 402 -22.53 36.56 12.68
C GLY A 402 -21.23 35.82 12.34
N THR A 403 -21.12 34.61 12.84
CA THR A 403 -20.04 33.67 12.49
C THR A 403 -20.51 32.74 11.39
N TYR A 404 -19.70 32.60 10.37
CA TYR A 404 -20.00 31.77 9.18
C TYR A 404 -18.87 30.78 8.91
N ASP A 405 -19.22 29.57 8.50
CA ASP A 405 -18.24 28.58 8.11
C ASP A 405 -17.57 29.04 6.80
N ALA A 406 -16.27 28.80 6.72
CA ALA A 406 -15.46 29.05 5.53
C ALA A 406 -14.99 27.74 4.91
N VAL A 407 -14.89 27.72 3.61
CA VAL A 407 -14.27 26.63 2.86
C VAL A 407 -13.00 27.16 2.21
N PHE A 408 -11.87 26.54 2.55
CA PHE A 408 -10.60 26.88 1.90
C PHE A 408 -10.68 26.53 0.41
N GLN A 409 -10.25 27.46 -0.43
CA GLN A 409 -10.14 27.26 -1.88
C GLN A 409 -8.69 27.48 -2.29
N ALA A 410 -8.06 26.47 -2.88
CA ALA A 410 -6.65 26.52 -3.25
C ALA A 410 -6.27 27.68 -4.20
N TRP A 411 -7.23 28.17 -4.99
CA TRP A 411 -7.04 29.34 -5.86
C TRP A 411 -7.13 30.69 -5.16
N SER A 412 -7.49 30.73 -3.89
CA SER A 412 -7.66 31.96 -3.10
C SER A 412 -6.40 32.40 -2.33
N VAL A 413 -5.27 31.76 -2.59
CA VAL A 413 -3.96 32.05 -1.96
C VAL A 413 -3.14 32.97 -2.85
#